data_59c83c6315c6fd8dba30c697f8b76bd4
#
_entry.id   59c83c6315c6fd8dba30c697f8b76bd4
#
_cell.length_a   1.000
_cell.length_b   1.000
_cell.length_c   1.000
_cell.angle_alpha   90.00
_cell.angle_beta   90.00
_cell.angle_gamma   90.00
#
_symmetry.space_group_name_H-M   'P 1'
#
loop_
_entity.id
_entity.type
_entity.pdbx_description
1 polymer ?
#
loop_
_entity_poly.entity_id
_entity_poly.type
_entity_poly.pdbx_seq_one_letter_code
_entity_poly.pdbx_strand_id
1 'polypeptide(L)'
;MIRIGFLYISVLSAAIVFCASCGSPSNSGAAVPGAAAASAPTVEVAKVSSKKLSIMVRLPGELQAYETVAVFPKVTAYVDSINVDRGSHVKSGQLMARLVAPELAAQRAEAESKLQAAESQRAESQAKLSSDESTYQRLTSASATPGVVAGNDLEIAQRAVDGDRARLDASRGSAEAAKSALKSVADLEGYLQVRAPFNGIVTERNVHPGSLVGPSTGASSAVMPMLRLEKADRLRLVVPVPEKYAGNIAEGTKLEFSVPAYPGQTFTGTVARIAHSVDVKTRTMPVELEVNNADGRLSSGMFPEVQWAVRRTGPSLFVPLSAVVRTTEATFVVRIRDGNTEWVNVQTGELDGKSIEVIGGLHDGDEIAARGTDELRPGTHVVTKQIPAETQTRK
;
A
#
# COMPACT_ATOMS: atom_id res chain seq x y z
N MET A 1 23.82 -19.83 38.10
CA MET A 1 24.71 -19.54 39.23
C MET A 1 24.20 -18.31 39.94
N ILE A 2 24.03 -18.44 41.28
CA ILE A 2 23.82 -17.44 42.33
C ILE A 2 22.38 -16.88 42.34
N ARG A 3 21.47 -17.33 43.14
CA ARG A 3 21.21 -17.62 44.57
C ARG A 3 21.11 -16.39 45.48
N ILE A 4 19.95 -16.34 46.18
CA ILE A 4 19.72 -15.96 47.60
C ILE A 4 19.34 -14.47 47.74
N GLY A 5 18.22 -14.08 48.44
CA GLY A 5 17.92 -14.38 49.76
C GLY A 5 16.51 -14.00 50.24
N PHE A 6 16.07 -14.84 51.06
CA PHE A 6 14.96 -14.73 52.01
C PHE A 6 15.21 -13.67 53.07
N LEU A 7 14.19 -12.97 53.54
CA LEU A 7 14.10 -12.65 54.96
C LEU A 7 12.64 -12.54 55.45
N TYR A 8 12.33 -13.39 56.39
CA TYR A 8 11.20 -13.40 57.32
C TYR A 8 11.39 -12.37 58.44
N ILE A 9 10.30 -11.91 59.07
CA ILE A 9 10.13 -11.60 60.51
C ILE A 9 8.67 -11.14 60.65
N SER A 10 7.70 -11.90 61.19
CA SER A 10 7.41 -12.36 62.55
C SER A 10 6.91 -11.25 63.50
N VAL A 11 5.62 -11.36 63.81
CA VAL A 11 4.99 -11.49 65.15
C VAL A 11 5.13 -10.29 66.10
N LEU A 12 4.01 -9.71 66.59
CA LEU A 12 3.72 -9.71 68.03
C LEU A 12 2.28 -9.32 68.33
N SER A 13 1.66 -10.13 69.18
CA SER A 13 0.36 -10.02 69.82
C SER A 13 0.38 -9.09 71.06
N ALA A 14 -0.78 -8.59 71.53
CA ALA A 14 -1.23 -8.46 72.93
C ALA A 14 -2.46 -7.55 72.95
N ALA A 15 -3.63 -7.93 73.28
CA ALA A 15 -4.25 -8.39 74.53
C ALA A 15 -4.92 -7.25 75.32
N ILE A 16 -6.24 -7.32 75.35
CA ILE A 16 -7.18 -7.24 76.48
C ILE A 16 -7.15 -5.96 77.37
N VAL A 17 -8.33 -5.29 77.50
CA VAL A 17 -8.93 -5.04 78.81
C VAL A 17 -10.45 -4.81 78.70
N PHE A 18 -11.18 -5.57 79.50
CA PHE A 18 -12.59 -5.53 79.86
C PHE A 18 -12.87 -4.30 80.79
N CYS A 19 -14.03 -3.66 80.58
CA CYS A 19 -14.75 -3.07 81.71
C CYS A 19 -16.27 -3.07 81.44
N ALA A 20 -16.97 -3.90 82.18
CA ALA A 20 -18.39 -3.90 82.30
C ALA A 20 -18.84 -2.82 83.30
N SER A 21 -19.95 -2.11 83.01
CA SER A 21 -20.74 -1.45 84.02
C SER A 21 -22.20 -1.50 83.65
N CYS A 22 -22.98 -2.14 84.52
CA CYS A 22 -24.43 -2.26 84.50
C CYS A 22 -25.10 -0.96 84.96
N GLY A 23 -26.28 -0.70 84.38
CA GLY A 23 -27.19 0.32 84.86
C GLY A 23 -28.51 0.33 84.10
N SER A 24 -29.53 -0.31 84.53
CA SER A 24 -30.97 -0.22 84.10
C SER A 24 -31.77 0.63 85.10
N PRO A 25 -33.05 0.89 84.82
CA PRO A 25 -33.80 1.35 83.68
C PRO A 25 -34.66 2.62 84.05
N SER A 26 -35.10 3.35 83.07
CA SER A 26 -36.37 4.13 83.25
C SER A 26 -37.10 4.29 81.93
N ASN A 27 -38.29 3.86 81.97
CA ASN A 27 -39.32 3.82 80.96
C ASN A 27 -39.82 5.27 80.72
N SER A 28 -39.81 5.74 79.46
CA SER A 28 -40.63 6.86 79.02
C SER A 28 -41.01 6.65 77.61
N GLY A 29 -42.19 6.32 77.30
CA GLY A 29 -42.74 6.20 75.96
C GLY A 29 -42.69 7.57 75.26
N ALA A 30 -41.93 7.59 74.17
CA ALA A 30 -41.99 8.64 73.17
C ALA A 30 -42.40 7.96 71.83
N ALA A 31 -43.49 8.46 71.30
CA ALA A 31 -44.05 8.08 70.01
C ALA A 31 -42.99 8.12 68.92
N VAL A 32 -42.84 7.03 68.19
CA VAL A 32 -42.02 6.96 66.94
C VAL A 32 -42.68 7.91 65.97
N PRO A 33 -41.99 8.97 65.44
CA PRO A 33 -42.53 9.73 64.33
C PRO A 33 -42.57 8.77 63.13
N GLY A 34 -43.75 8.71 62.49
CA GLY A 34 -43.97 7.90 61.32
C GLY A 34 -42.79 8.03 60.28
N ALA A 35 -42.34 6.94 59.77
CA ALA A 35 -41.42 6.92 58.68
C ALA A 35 -41.97 7.82 57.57
N ALA A 36 -41.33 8.99 57.38
CA ALA A 36 -41.60 9.82 56.22
C ALA A 36 -41.43 8.93 55.00
N ALA A 37 -42.50 8.70 54.27
CA ALA A 37 -42.45 8.04 52.99
C ALA A 37 -41.39 8.77 52.16
N ALA A 38 -40.25 8.10 51.88
CA ALA A 38 -39.20 8.65 51.05
C ALA A 38 -39.85 9.04 49.72
N SER A 39 -39.92 10.34 49.46
CA SER A 39 -40.45 10.85 48.18
C SER A 39 -39.66 10.20 47.06
N ALA A 40 -40.36 9.53 46.16
CA ALA A 40 -39.72 8.88 45.02
C ALA A 40 -38.79 9.89 44.33
N PRO A 41 -37.53 9.51 44.03
CA PRO A 41 -36.59 10.41 43.40
C PRO A 41 -37.13 10.86 42.05
N THR A 42 -37.05 12.16 41.76
CA THR A 42 -37.44 12.70 40.45
C THR A 42 -36.28 12.51 39.47
N VAL A 43 -36.51 11.77 38.39
CA VAL A 43 -35.54 11.49 37.37
C VAL A 43 -35.93 12.17 36.07
N GLU A 44 -34.98 12.92 35.51
CA GLU A 44 -35.11 13.47 34.15
C GLU A 44 -35.03 12.37 33.14
N VAL A 45 -35.97 12.32 32.18
CA VAL A 45 -36.03 11.25 31.17
C VAL A 45 -35.76 11.76 29.77
N ALA A 46 -35.10 10.93 28.98
CA ALA A 46 -34.91 11.08 27.53
C ALA A 46 -35.50 9.86 26.82
N LYS A 47 -35.82 10.00 25.54
CA LYS A 47 -36.30 8.89 24.73
C LYS A 47 -35.16 8.34 23.90
N VAL A 48 -35.08 7.01 23.78
CA VAL A 48 -34.24 6.34 22.81
C VAL A 48 -34.70 6.71 21.40
N SER A 49 -33.81 7.15 20.54
CA SER A 49 -34.15 7.54 19.18
C SER A 49 -33.48 6.59 18.16
N SER A 50 -34.26 6.15 17.18
CA SER A 50 -33.77 5.34 16.08
C SER A 50 -33.44 6.24 14.90
N LYS A 51 -32.16 6.22 14.45
CA LYS A 51 -31.71 6.98 13.27
C LYS A 51 -30.59 6.25 12.56
N LYS A 52 -30.39 6.55 11.26
CA LYS A 52 -29.24 6.04 10.52
C LYS A 52 -27.99 6.83 10.91
N LEU A 53 -26.97 6.12 11.34
CA LEU A 53 -25.67 6.74 11.62
C LEU A 53 -25.08 7.32 10.32
N SER A 54 -24.70 8.59 10.34
CA SER A 54 -23.99 9.27 9.26
C SER A 54 -23.05 10.30 9.89
N ILE A 55 -21.82 9.87 10.13
CA ILE A 55 -20.79 10.72 10.74
C ILE A 55 -19.57 10.80 9.82
N MET A 56 -18.79 11.86 9.99
CA MET A 56 -17.49 12.03 9.33
C MET A 56 -16.39 11.77 10.36
N VAL A 57 -15.51 10.82 10.06
CA VAL A 57 -14.31 10.56 10.84
C VAL A 57 -13.07 10.95 10.03
N ARG A 58 -12.05 11.42 10.71
CA ARG A 58 -10.77 11.72 10.06
C ARG A 58 -9.87 10.49 10.15
N LEU A 59 -9.44 9.99 9.02
CA LEU A 59 -8.50 8.87 8.93
C LEU A 59 -7.18 9.36 8.37
N PRO A 60 -6.04 9.00 8.99
CA PRO A 60 -4.75 9.29 8.41
C PRO A 60 -4.53 8.44 7.16
N GLY A 61 -3.86 9.00 6.17
CA GLY A 61 -3.42 8.30 4.97
C GLY A 61 -1.99 8.66 4.63
N GLU A 62 -1.45 8.00 3.63
CA GLU A 62 -0.12 8.25 3.08
C GLU A 62 -0.21 8.44 1.57
N LEU A 63 0.35 9.53 1.07
CA LEU A 63 0.51 9.75 -0.35
C LEU A 63 1.73 9.00 -0.86
N GLN A 64 1.53 8.15 -1.85
CA GLN A 64 2.58 7.39 -2.52
C GLN A 64 2.62 7.77 -3.99
N ALA A 65 3.82 7.69 -4.61
CA ALA A 65 3.93 7.86 -6.05
C ALA A 65 3.11 6.78 -6.78
N TYR A 66 2.50 7.15 -7.91
CA TYR A 66 1.72 6.20 -8.69
C TYR A 66 2.58 5.04 -9.21
N GLU A 67 3.79 5.37 -9.69
CA GLU A 67 4.82 4.43 -10.11
C GLU A 67 6.16 4.86 -9.53
N THR A 68 6.93 3.92 -9.00
CA THR A 68 8.29 4.13 -8.51
C THR A 68 9.20 3.10 -9.15
N VAL A 69 10.29 3.55 -9.76
CA VAL A 69 11.30 2.66 -10.36
C VAL A 69 12.68 2.98 -9.80
N ALA A 70 13.31 1.95 -9.27
CA ALA A 70 14.73 1.96 -8.94
C ALA A 70 15.53 1.61 -10.21
N VAL A 71 16.34 2.54 -10.67
CA VAL A 71 17.12 2.42 -11.92
C VAL A 71 18.47 1.82 -11.59
N PHE A 72 18.71 0.62 -12.10
CA PHE A 72 19.99 -0.09 -12.03
C PHE A 72 20.61 -0.19 -13.42
N PRO A 73 21.94 -0.13 -13.55
CA PRO A 73 22.61 -0.43 -14.83
C PRO A 73 22.47 -1.92 -15.14
N LYS A 74 22.36 -2.26 -16.41
CA LYS A 74 22.30 -3.67 -16.87
C LYS A 74 23.66 -4.28 -17.12
N VAL A 75 24.71 -3.46 -17.17
CA VAL A 75 26.10 -3.87 -17.37
C VAL A 75 26.99 -3.20 -16.33
N THR A 76 28.10 -3.84 -15.98
CA THR A 76 29.13 -3.24 -15.14
C THR A 76 29.89 -2.19 -15.94
N ALA A 77 29.93 -0.95 -15.43
CA ALA A 77 30.52 0.18 -16.12
C ALA A 77 30.86 1.32 -15.15
N TYR A 78 31.67 2.27 -15.57
CA TYR A 78 31.92 3.51 -14.87
C TYR A 78 30.92 4.58 -15.31
N VAL A 79 30.50 5.41 -14.38
CA VAL A 79 29.65 6.57 -14.68
C VAL A 79 30.52 7.66 -15.29
N ASP A 80 30.29 7.98 -16.58
CA ASP A 80 30.96 9.08 -17.28
C ASP A 80 30.32 10.42 -16.93
N SER A 81 29.02 10.52 -17.13
CA SER A 81 28.27 11.77 -16.89
C SER A 81 26.85 11.48 -16.39
N ILE A 82 26.33 12.42 -15.60
CA ILE A 82 24.95 12.40 -15.10
C ILE A 82 24.30 13.73 -15.45
N ASN A 83 23.18 13.65 -16.17
CA ASN A 83 22.48 14.82 -16.71
C ASN A 83 21.29 15.24 -15.85
N VAL A 84 21.07 14.58 -14.71
CA VAL A 84 19.94 14.78 -13.81
C VAL A 84 20.40 14.79 -12.36
N ASP A 85 19.64 15.48 -11.51
CA ASP A 85 19.85 15.47 -10.08
C ASP A 85 18.52 15.28 -9.33
N ARG A 86 18.55 15.18 -8.00
CA ARG A 86 17.35 15.13 -7.17
C ARG A 86 16.45 16.33 -7.49
N GLY A 87 15.15 16.08 -7.67
CA GLY A 87 14.17 17.09 -8.07
C GLY A 87 14.11 17.34 -9.58
N SER A 88 15.00 16.77 -10.40
CA SER A 88 14.93 16.94 -11.85
C SER A 88 13.71 16.24 -12.45
N HIS A 89 12.96 16.99 -13.26
CA HIS A 89 11.89 16.43 -14.09
C HIS A 89 12.47 15.82 -15.33
N VAL A 90 12.07 14.59 -15.64
CA VAL A 90 12.53 13.86 -16.83
C VAL A 90 11.36 13.39 -17.67
N LYS A 91 11.59 13.30 -18.99
CA LYS A 91 10.65 12.74 -19.95
C LYS A 91 11.04 11.30 -20.30
N SER A 92 10.06 10.48 -20.65
CA SER A 92 10.29 9.14 -21.16
C SER A 92 11.32 9.14 -22.30
N GLY A 93 12.31 8.24 -22.24
CA GLY A 93 13.44 8.16 -23.20
C GLY A 93 14.55 9.18 -22.98
N GLN A 94 14.40 10.15 -22.09
CA GLN A 94 15.44 11.16 -21.80
C GLN A 94 16.69 10.48 -21.22
N LEU A 95 17.86 10.88 -21.70
CA LEU A 95 19.14 10.40 -21.19
C LEU A 95 19.39 10.98 -19.80
N MET A 96 19.44 10.12 -18.79
CA MET A 96 19.72 10.50 -17.40
C MET A 96 21.20 10.38 -17.04
N ALA A 97 21.84 9.30 -17.51
CA ALA A 97 23.27 9.10 -17.28
C ALA A 97 23.91 8.38 -18.47
N ARG A 98 25.21 8.64 -18.68
CA ARG A 98 26.07 7.92 -19.62
C ARG A 98 27.06 7.11 -18.82
N LEU A 99 27.23 5.85 -19.24
CA LEU A 99 28.20 4.92 -18.67
C LEU A 99 29.29 4.63 -19.71
N VAL A 100 30.45 4.24 -19.22
CA VAL A 100 31.60 3.83 -20.04
C VAL A 100 32.09 2.48 -19.56
N ALA A 101 32.22 1.53 -20.49
CA ALA A 101 32.78 0.20 -20.26
C ALA A 101 33.81 -0.08 -21.37
N PRO A 102 35.10 0.19 -21.11
CA PRO A 102 36.16 -0.06 -22.12
C PRO A 102 36.21 -1.51 -22.63
N GLU A 103 35.82 -2.44 -21.76
CA GLU A 103 35.77 -3.87 -22.08
C GLU A 103 34.73 -4.18 -23.18
N LEU A 104 33.58 -3.51 -23.15
CA LEU A 104 32.55 -3.68 -24.19
C LEU A 104 33.00 -3.09 -25.53
N ALA A 105 33.71 -1.96 -25.51
CA ALA A 105 34.30 -1.39 -26.73
C ALA A 105 35.34 -2.34 -27.37
N ALA A 106 36.18 -2.99 -26.56
CA ALA A 106 37.11 -3.99 -27.03
C ALA A 106 36.41 -5.24 -27.61
N GLN A 107 35.37 -5.74 -26.93
CA GLN A 107 34.54 -6.86 -27.41
C GLN A 107 33.83 -6.52 -28.72
N ARG A 108 33.39 -5.31 -28.91
CA ARG A 108 32.78 -4.84 -30.14
C ARG A 108 33.79 -4.86 -31.28
N ALA A 109 34.99 -4.29 -31.07
CA ALA A 109 36.05 -4.29 -32.07
C ALA A 109 36.46 -5.72 -32.47
N GLU A 110 36.53 -6.66 -31.53
CA GLU A 110 36.75 -8.07 -31.78
C GLU A 110 35.65 -8.70 -32.66
N ALA A 111 34.35 -8.44 -32.28
CA ALA A 111 33.21 -8.97 -33.04
C ALA A 111 33.12 -8.38 -34.46
N GLU A 112 33.44 -7.08 -34.62
CA GLU A 112 33.56 -6.44 -35.95
C GLU A 112 34.63 -7.08 -36.79
N SER A 113 35.82 -7.38 -36.23
CA SER A 113 36.90 -8.04 -36.92
C SER A 113 36.51 -9.47 -37.34
N LYS A 114 35.80 -10.23 -36.49
CA LYS A 114 35.31 -11.57 -36.83
C LYS A 114 34.26 -11.52 -37.95
N LEU A 115 33.37 -10.55 -37.96
CA LEU A 115 32.39 -10.34 -39.01
C LEU A 115 33.11 -10.05 -40.35
N GLN A 116 34.07 -9.13 -40.34
CA GLN A 116 34.87 -8.80 -41.54
C GLN A 116 35.60 -10.01 -42.13
N ALA A 117 36.20 -10.85 -41.26
CA ALA A 117 36.86 -12.09 -41.71
C ALA A 117 35.86 -13.08 -42.34
N ALA A 118 34.68 -13.27 -41.72
CA ALA A 118 33.63 -14.15 -42.23
C ALA A 118 33.01 -13.64 -43.55
N GLU A 119 32.86 -12.32 -43.70
CA GLU A 119 32.41 -11.70 -44.96
C GLU A 119 33.46 -11.87 -46.08
N SER A 120 34.73 -11.73 -45.76
CA SER A 120 35.83 -11.99 -46.71
C SER A 120 35.82 -13.43 -47.18
N GLN A 121 35.66 -14.41 -46.26
CA GLN A 121 35.56 -15.83 -46.60
C GLN A 121 34.32 -16.14 -47.46
N ARG A 122 33.19 -15.50 -47.20
CA ARG A 122 31.99 -15.60 -48.04
C ARG A 122 32.25 -15.05 -49.44
N ALA A 123 32.93 -13.91 -49.56
CA ALA A 123 33.29 -13.33 -50.85
C ALA A 123 34.23 -14.24 -51.67
N GLU A 124 35.22 -14.85 -51.01
CA GLU A 124 36.09 -15.84 -51.60
C GLU A 124 35.31 -17.06 -52.13
N SER A 125 34.43 -17.64 -51.29
CA SER A 125 33.59 -18.79 -51.67
C SER A 125 32.65 -18.44 -52.83
N GLN A 126 32.11 -17.22 -52.87
CA GLN A 126 31.24 -16.74 -53.94
C GLN A 126 32.04 -16.59 -55.25
N ALA A 127 33.25 -16.05 -55.21
CA ALA A 127 34.12 -15.91 -56.40
C ALA A 127 34.53 -17.27 -56.97
N LYS A 128 34.84 -18.23 -56.07
CA LYS A 128 35.16 -19.59 -56.45
C LYS A 128 34.01 -20.29 -57.17
N LEU A 129 32.81 -20.24 -56.59
CA LEU A 129 31.58 -20.78 -57.19
C LEU A 129 31.34 -20.17 -58.58
N SER A 130 31.45 -18.84 -58.72
CA SER A 130 31.25 -18.16 -60.00
C SER A 130 32.29 -18.65 -61.09
N SER A 131 33.51 -18.89 -60.67
CA SER A 131 34.57 -19.46 -61.58
C SER A 131 34.19 -20.86 -62.05
N ASP A 132 33.76 -21.71 -61.09
CA ASP A 132 33.44 -23.11 -61.42
C ASP A 132 32.11 -23.23 -62.19
N GLU A 133 31.10 -22.40 -61.88
CA GLU A 133 29.89 -22.27 -62.69
C GLU A 133 30.18 -21.85 -64.12
N SER A 134 31.11 -20.90 -64.34
CA SER A 134 31.55 -20.50 -65.70
C SER A 134 32.25 -21.63 -66.43
N THR A 135 33.05 -22.43 -65.72
CA THR A 135 33.76 -23.60 -66.31
C THR A 135 32.77 -24.71 -66.71
N TYR A 136 31.79 -24.99 -65.77
CA TYR A 136 30.73 -25.96 -66.05
C TYR A 136 29.86 -25.55 -67.26
N GLN A 137 29.47 -24.29 -67.39
CA GLN A 137 28.70 -23.74 -68.50
C GLN A 137 29.46 -23.90 -69.85
N ARG A 138 30.79 -23.61 -69.86
CA ARG A 138 31.62 -23.79 -71.05
C ARG A 138 31.70 -25.28 -71.50
N LEU A 139 31.91 -26.18 -70.53
CA LEU A 139 31.92 -27.62 -70.78
C LEU A 139 30.60 -28.16 -71.30
N THR A 140 29.50 -27.68 -70.67
CA THR A 140 28.11 -28.01 -71.09
C THR A 140 27.84 -27.55 -72.51
N SER A 141 28.25 -26.33 -72.86
CA SER A 141 28.11 -25.83 -74.26
C SER A 141 28.96 -26.61 -75.25
N ALA A 142 30.20 -26.99 -74.92
CA ALA A 142 31.09 -27.78 -75.77
C ALA A 142 30.60 -29.24 -75.93
N SER A 143 29.93 -29.80 -74.91
CA SER A 143 29.39 -31.18 -74.99
C SER A 143 28.23 -31.34 -75.96
N ALA A 144 27.63 -30.26 -76.46
CA ALA A 144 26.63 -30.26 -77.55
C ALA A 144 27.23 -30.80 -78.85
N THR A 145 28.58 -30.81 -79.02
CA THR A 145 29.24 -31.36 -80.14
C THR A 145 29.81 -32.76 -79.77
N PRO A 146 29.32 -33.83 -80.37
CA PRO A 146 29.78 -35.20 -80.03
C PRO A 146 31.29 -35.39 -80.14
N GLY A 147 31.91 -35.95 -79.08
CA GLY A 147 33.38 -36.27 -79.04
C GLY A 147 34.26 -35.12 -78.58
N VAL A 148 33.76 -33.92 -78.27
CA VAL A 148 34.58 -32.78 -77.88
C VAL A 148 34.85 -32.77 -76.34
N VAL A 149 33.92 -33.27 -75.52
CA VAL A 149 34.09 -33.33 -74.06
C VAL A 149 33.87 -34.76 -73.59
N ALA A 150 34.73 -35.26 -72.70
CA ALA A 150 34.47 -36.51 -72.01
C ALA A 150 33.37 -36.38 -70.97
N GLY A 151 32.43 -37.36 -70.91
CA GLY A 151 31.32 -37.30 -69.96
C GLY A 151 31.73 -37.18 -68.45
N ASN A 152 32.90 -37.78 -68.16
CA ASN A 152 33.48 -37.65 -66.79
C ASN A 152 33.92 -36.22 -66.46
N ASP A 153 34.40 -35.43 -67.42
CA ASP A 153 34.84 -34.05 -67.16
C ASP A 153 33.64 -33.11 -66.82
N LEU A 154 32.53 -33.35 -67.50
CA LEU A 154 31.28 -32.61 -67.19
C LEU A 154 30.73 -32.95 -65.78
N GLU A 155 30.78 -34.26 -65.41
CA GLU A 155 30.38 -34.70 -64.09
C GLU A 155 31.27 -34.13 -62.96
N ILE A 156 32.60 -34.12 -63.18
CA ILE A 156 33.55 -33.50 -62.24
C ILE A 156 33.27 -32.02 -62.08
N ALA A 157 33.04 -31.27 -63.16
CA ALA A 157 32.77 -29.87 -63.13
C ALA A 157 31.40 -29.56 -62.38
N GLN A 158 30.41 -30.42 -62.65
CA GLN A 158 29.11 -30.28 -61.91
C GLN A 158 29.29 -30.52 -60.43
N ARG A 159 30.01 -31.58 -60.02
CA ARG A 159 30.29 -31.86 -58.60
C ARG A 159 31.09 -30.75 -57.91
N ALA A 160 32.01 -30.09 -58.64
CA ALA A 160 32.74 -28.93 -58.15
C ALA A 160 31.81 -27.76 -57.86
N VAL A 161 30.89 -27.45 -58.78
CA VAL A 161 29.85 -26.40 -58.55
C VAL A 161 28.98 -26.74 -57.37
N ASP A 162 28.52 -28.00 -57.25
CA ASP A 162 27.67 -28.40 -56.11
C ASP A 162 28.41 -28.30 -54.75
N GLY A 163 29.71 -28.69 -54.75
CA GLY A 163 30.58 -28.56 -53.59
C GLY A 163 30.86 -27.12 -53.22
N ASP A 164 31.11 -26.23 -54.19
CA ASP A 164 31.32 -24.80 -53.90
C ASP A 164 30.08 -24.08 -53.53
N ARG A 165 28.90 -24.49 -54.02
CA ARG A 165 27.60 -23.99 -53.55
C ARG A 165 27.37 -24.32 -52.07
N ALA A 166 27.65 -25.57 -51.70
CA ALA A 166 27.56 -25.98 -50.28
C ALA A 166 28.57 -25.21 -49.40
N ARG A 167 29.78 -24.94 -49.90
CA ARG A 167 30.80 -24.13 -49.20
C ARG A 167 30.36 -22.66 -49.05
N LEU A 168 29.75 -22.09 -50.10
CA LEU A 168 29.19 -20.75 -50.04
C LEU A 168 28.06 -20.66 -49.00
N ASP A 169 27.17 -21.63 -48.97
CA ASP A 169 26.07 -21.65 -47.97
C ASP A 169 26.60 -21.78 -46.55
N ALA A 170 27.65 -22.60 -46.34
CA ALA A 170 28.34 -22.69 -45.06
C ALA A 170 29.01 -21.34 -44.65
N SER A 171 29.68 -20.67 -45.60
CA SER A 171 30.31 -19.37 -45.34
C SER A 171 29.26 -18.23 -45.11
N ARG A 172 28.09 -18.28 -45.76
CA ARG A 172 26.97 -17.41 -45.49
C ARG A 172 26.46 -17.60 -44.06
N GLY A 173 26.28 -18.84 -43.62
CA GLY A 173 25.88 -19.16 -42.23
C GLY A 173 26.88 -18.63 -41.21
N SER A 174 28.19 -18.77 -41.50
CA SER A 174 29.25 -18.23 -40.63
C SER A 174 29.22 -16.71 -40.53
N ALA A 175 29.02 -16.00 -41.64
CA ALA A 175 28.91 -14.54 -41.66
C ALA A 175 27.66 -14.04 -40.90
N GLU A 176 26.53 -14.73 -41.02
CA GLU A 176 25.32 -14.37 -40.29
C GLU A 176 25.46 -14.64 -38.78
N ALA A 177 26.14 -15.71 -38.39
CA ALA A 177 26.49 -15.99 -37.00
C ALA A 177 27.39 -14.89 -36.40
N ALA A 178 28.45 -14.47 -37.13
CA ALA A 178 29.31 -13.38 -36.70
C ALA A 178 28.57 -12.03 -36.59
N LYS A 179 27.67 -11.75 -37.53
CA LYS A 179 26.79 -10.56 -37.49
C LYS A 179 25.87 -10.56 -36.30
N SER A 180 25.29 -11.71 -35.97
CA SER A 180 24.45 -11.86 -34.79
C SER A 180 25.24 -11.67 -33.49
N ALA A 181 26.49 -12.13 -33.43
CA ALA A 181 27.41 -11.91 -32.33
C ALA A 181 27.74 -10.41 -32.15
N LEU A 182 28.03 -9.69 -33.22
CA LEU A 182 28.26 -8.24 -33.20
C LEU A 182 27.00 -7.49 -32.70
N LYS A 183 25.84 -7.88 -33.20
CA LYS A 183 24.58 -7.29 -32.75
C LYS A 183 24.36 -7.46 -31.23
N SER A 184 24.66 -8.65 -30.71
CA SER A 184 24.55 -8.92 -29.27
C SER A 184 25.42 -7.98 -28.44
N VAL A 185 26.65 -7.71 -28.86
CA VAL A 185 27.54 -6.75 -28.18
C VAL A 185 27.03 -5.31 -28.33
N ALA A 186 26.54 -4.92 -29.50
CA ALA A 186 25.96 -3.60 -29.73
C ALA A 186 24.71 -3.36 -28.87
N ASP A 187 23.89 -4.40 -28.67
CA ASP A 187 22.72 -4.31 -27.77
C ASP A 187 23.16 -4.10 -26.28
N LEU A 188 24.25 -4.74 -25.86
CA LEU A 188 24.87 -4.52 -24.55
C LEU A 188 25.42 -3.09 -24.41
N GLU A 189 26.07 -2.54 -25.44
CA GLU A 189 26.51 -1.14 -25.43
C GLU A 189 25.35 -0.16 -25.35
N GLY A 190 24.18 -0.50 -25.90
CA GLY A 190 22.96 0.30 -25.76
C GLY A 190 22.57 0.56 -24.30
N TYR A 191 22.91 -0.38 -23.41
CA TYR A 191 22.65 -0.22 -21.96
C TYR A 191 23.59 0.76 -21.24
N LEU A 192 24.65 1.22 -21.89
CA LEU A 192 25.50 2.29 -21.37
C LEU A 192 24.79 3.65 -21.34
N GLN A 193 23.68 3.79 -22.04
CA GLN A 193 22.83 4.96 -22.01
C GLN A 193 21.63 4.69 -21.09
N VAL A 194 21.70 5.21 -19.87
CA VAL A 194 20.62 5.08 -18.89
C VAL A 194 19.54 6.10 -19.20
N ARG A 195 18.36 5.64 -19.63
CA ARG A 195 17.25 6.48 -20.05
C ARG A 195 16.05 6.32 -19.10
N ALA A 196 15.26 7.38 -18.97
CA ALA A 196 14.04 7.38 -18.17
C ALA A 196 12.97 6.48 -18.81
N PRO A 197 12.38 5.53 -18.06
CA PRO A 197 11.32 4.64 -18.57
C PRO A 197 9.99 5.35 -18.78
N PHE A 198 9.71 6.40 -18.00
CA PHE A 198 8.48 7.21 -18.06
C PHE A 198 8.76 8.66 -17.66
N ASN A 199 7.75 9.51 -17.81
CA ASN A 199 7.81 10.91 -17.34
C ASN A 199 7.71 10.94 -15.81
N GLY A 200 8.66 11.60 -15.13
CA GLY A 200 8.66 11.61 -13.68
C GLY A 200 9.68 12.57 -13.08
N ILE A 201 9.87 12.43 -11.77
CA ILE A 201 10.83 13.21 -10.99
C ILE A 201 11.87 12.27 -10.41
N VAL A 202 13.14 12.66 -10.48
CA VAL A 202 14.23 11.94 -9.82
C VAL A 202 14.20 12.27 -8.34
N THR A 203 13.90 11.28 -7.49
CA THR A 203 13.81 11.45 -6.04
C THR A 203 15.12 11.12 -5.31
N GLU A 204 15.92 10.19 -5.90
CA GLU A 204 17.22 9.82 -5.34
C GLU A 204 18.29 9.75 -6.42
N ARG A 205 19.49 10.19 -6.08
CA ARG A 205 20.71 10.00 -6.85
C ARG A 205 21.81 9.50 -5.92
N ASN A 206 22.27 8.27 -6.16
CA ASN A 206 23.21 7.56 -5.28
C ASN A 206 24.57 7.33 -5.93
N VAL A 207 24.81 7.92 -7.10
CA VAL A 207 26.05 7.75 -7.86
C VAL A 207 26.61 9.09 -8.32
N HIS A 208 27.92 9.12 -8.58
CA HIS A 208 28.66 10.29 -9.07
C HIS A 208 29.48 9.91 -10.30
N PRO A 209 29.87 10.86 -11.15
CA PRO A 209 30.86 10.61 -12.20
C PRO A 209 32.10 9.93 -11.59
N GLY A 210 32.59 8.89 -12.27
CA GLY A 210 33.69 8.04 -11.80
C GLY A 210 33.26 6.85 -10.92
N SER A 211 32.02 6.76 -10.47
CA SER A 211 31.54 5.60 -9.70
C SER A 211 31.48 4.36 -10.57
N LEU A 212 31.93 3.22 -10.05
CA LEU A 212 31.69 1.91 -10.64
C LEU A 212 30.28 1.45 -10.28
N VAL A 213 29.52 1.04 -11.27
CA VAL A 213 28.13 0.58 -11.13
C VAL A 213 27.93 -0.74 -11.87
N GLY A 214 26.95 -1.52 -11.45
CA GLY A 214 26.69 -2.83 -12.06
C GLY A 214 25.26 -3.31 -11.85
N PRO A 215 24.88 -4.42 -12.51
CA PRO A 215 23.56 -5.00 -12.36
C PRO A 215 23.33 -5.47 -10.93
N SER A 216 22.06 -5.34 -10.46
CA SER A 216 21.65 -5.92 -9.19
C SER A 216 21.54 -7.44 -9.34
N THR A 217 22.65 -8.14 -9.14
CA THR A 217 22.71 -9.60 -9.20
C THR A 217 22.72 -10.19 -7.80
N GLY A 218 21.63 -10.86 -7.41
CA GLY A 218 21.59 -11.74 -6.26
C GLY A 218 21.19 -11.13 -4.92
N ALA A 219 21.12 -11.98 -3.92
CA ALA A 219 20.52 -11.82 -2.60
C ALA A 219 21.17 -10.80 -1.63
N SER A 220 22.13 -10.00 -2.07
CA SER A 220 22.65 -8.93 -1.22
C SER A 220 21.76 -7.68 -1.36
N SER A 221 20.91 -7.47 -0.39
CA SER A 221 20.03 -6.32 -0.19
C SER A 221 20.74 -4.96 -0.05
N ALA A 222 22.02 -4.88 -0.41
CA ALA A 222 22.87 -3.71 -0.23
C ALA A 222 23.19 -2.94 -1.53
N VAL A 223 22.70 -3.39 -2.70
CA VAL A 223 22.95 -2.64 -3.95
C VAL A 223 21.98 -1.48 -4.03
N MET A 224 22.49 -0.27 -3.82
CA MET A 224 21.71 0.95 -3.98
C MET A 224 21.45 1.21 -5.48
N PRO A 225 20.23 1.60 -5.87
CA PRO A 225 19.95 2.01 -7.24
C PRO A 225 20.78 3.26 -7.61
N MET A 226 21.14 3.40 -8.88
CA MET A 226 21.78 4.63 -9.35
C MET A 226 20.90 5.85 -9.14
N LEU A 227 19.66 5.72 -9.54
CA LEU A 227 18.62 6.75 -9.50
C LEU A 227 17.31 6.11 -9.06
N ARG A 228 16.46 6.87 -8.39
CA ARG A 228 15.06 6.52 -8.18
C ARG A 228 14.19 7.53 -8.92
N LEU A 229 13.26 7.02 -9.70
CA LEU A 229 12.33 7.82 -10.50
C LEU A 229 10.90 7.56 -10.02
N GLU A 230 10.16 8.63 -9.77
CA GLU A 230 8.77 8.57 -9.34
C GLU A 230 7.86 9.36 -10.29
N LYS A 231 6.68 8.78 -10.55
CA LYS A 231 5.63 9.43 -11.31
C LYS A 231 4.79 10.26 -10.35
N ALA A 232 4.92 11.59 -10.44
CA ALA A 232 4.36 12.53 -9.49
C ALA A 232 3.13 13.31 -10.00
N ASP A 233 2.80 13.23 -11.29
CA ASP A 233 1.59 13.84 -11.89
C ASP A 233 0.30 13.19 -11.38
N ARG A 234 0.41 11.99 -10.83
CA ARG A 234 -0.63 11.17 -10.25
C ARG A 234 -0.09 10.52 -8.99
N LEU A 235 -0.86 10.54 -7.92
CA LEU A 235 -0.47 9.94 -6.65
C LEU A 235 -1.52 8.92 -6.20
N ARG A 236 -1.09 7.99 -5.36
CA ARG A 236 -1.93 7.09 -4.60
C ARG A 236 -2.02 7.56 -3.17
N LEU A 237 -3.22 7.78 -2.69
CA LEU A 237 -3.47 7.99 -1.28
C LEU A 237 -3.93 6.67 -0.68
N VAL A 238 -3.08 6.05 0.12
CA VAL A 238 -3.38 4.81 0.82
C VAL A 238 -3.94 5.15 2.20
N VAL A 239 -5.16 4.72 2.46
CA VAL A 239 -5.86 4.95 3.73
C VAL A 239 -6.08 3.62 4.43
N PRO A 240 -5.44 3.36 5.59
CA PRO A 240 -5.69 2.18 6.40
C PRO A 240 -7.02 2.34 7.16
N VAL A 241 -8.10 1.83 6.59
CA VAL A 241 -9.45 1.96 7.14
C VAL A 241 -9.69 0.90 8.22
N PRO A 242 -10.00 1.26 9.48
CA PRO A 242 -10.35 0.29 10.51
C PRO A 242 -11.52 -0.61 10.09
N GLU A 243 -11.46 -1.89 10.46
CA GLU A 243 -12.46 -2.91 10.11
C GLU A 243 -13.90 -2.44 10.38
N LYS A 244 -14.14 -1.75 11.50
CA LYS A 244 -15.45 -1.21 11.88
C LYS A 244 -16.03 -0.18 10.88
N TYR A 245 -15.21 0.41 10.03
CA TYR A 245 -15.60 1.41 9.02
C TYR A 245 -15.51 0.88 7.58
N ALA A 246 -15.04 -0.35 7.40
CA ALA A 246 -14.78 -0.93 6.08
C ALA A 246 -16.03 -1.37 5.30
N GLY A 247 -17.17 -1.50 5.98
CA GLY A 247 -18.35 -2.18 5.43
C GLY A 247 -19.15 -1.43 4.35
N ASN A 248 -18.91 -0.14 4.09
CA ASN A 248 -19.74 0.67 3.20
C ASN A 248 -18.94 1.58 2.26
N ILE A 249 -17.84 1.07 1.74
CA ILE A 249 -17.00 1.78 0.79
C ILE A 249 -17.30 1.25 -0.61
N ALA A 250 -17.53 2.16 -1.56
CA ALA A 250 -17.67 1.81 -2.95
C ALA A 250 -16.54 2.44 -3.79
N GLU A 251 -16.05 1.69 -4.76
CA GLU A 251 -15.15 2.22 -5.78
C GLU A 251 -15.84 3.39 -6.51
N GLY A 252 -15.05 4.36 -6.95
CA GLY A 252 -15.54 5.59 -7.59
C GLY A 252 -16.02 6.67 -6.60
N THR A 253 -16.09 6.39 -5.29
CA THR A 253 -16.46 7.39 -4.28
C THR A 253 -15.39 8.48 -4.21
N LYS A 254 -15.81 9.74 -4.29
CA LYS A 254 -14.93 10.89 -4.08
C LYS A 254 -14.86 11.24 -2.60
N LEU A 255 -13.66 11.34 -2.08
CA LEU A 255 -13.38 11.70 -0.69
C LEU A 255 -12.49 12.94 -0.66
N GLU A 256 -12.78 13.80 0.29
CA GLU A 256 -11.99 15.00 0.55
C GLU A 256 -10.88 14.69 1.58
N PHE A 257 -9.74 15.33 1.38
CA PHE A 257 -8.65 15.23 2.33
C PHE A 257 -7.90 16.56 2.44
N SER A 258 -7.27 16.76 3.57
CA SER A 258 -6.41 17.91 3.84
C SER A 258 -4.98 17.45 4.10
N VAL A 259 -4.02 18.29 3.76
CA VAL A 259 -2.60 18.03 3.99
C VAL A 259 -2.06 19.13 4.92
N PRO A 260 -1.32 18.80 5.98
CA PRO A 260 -0.77 19.80 6.91
C PRO A 260 0.09 20.88 6.25
N ALA A 261 0.76 20.53 5.13
CA ALA A 261 1.56 21.48 4.36
C ALA A 261 0.73 22.61 3.70
N TYR A 262 -0.60 22.43 3.55
CA TYR A 262 -1.51 23.39 2.92
C TYR A 262 -2.73 23.67 3.81
N PRO A 263 -2.57 24.41 4.91
CA PRO A 263 -3.66 24.68 5.85
C PRO A 263 -4.84 25.37 5.17
N GLY A 264 -6.06 24.91 5.43
CA GLY A 264 -7.28 25.48 4.86
C GLY A 264 -7.57 25.10 3.41
N GLN A 265 -6.71 24.28 2.77
CA GLN A 265 -6.99 23.75 1.43
C GLN A 265 -7.48 22.31 1.50
N THR A 266 -8.48 22.01 0.71
CA THR A 266 -9.05 20.67 0.58
C THR A 266 -8.71 20.13 -0.80
N PHE A 267 -8.25 18.89 -0.84
CA PHE A 267 -7.98 18.13 -2.04
C PHE A 267 -9.01 17.01 -2.18
N THR A 268 -9.16 16.46 -3.37
CA THR A 268 -10.09 15.37 -3.63
C THR A 268 -9.37 14.15 -4.20
N GLY A 269 -9.67 12.99 -3.65
CA GLY A 269 -9.24 11.70 -4.19
C GLY A 269 -10.45 10.83 -4.54
N THR A 270 -10.30 9.95 -5.52
CA THR A 270 -11.34 9.00 -5.91
C THR A 270 -10.92 7.59 -5.51
N VAL A 271 -11.78 6.88 -4.78
CA VAL A 271 -11.53 5.48 -4.40
C VAL A 271 -11.39 4.63 -5.67
N ALA A 272 -10.20 4.11 -5.89
CA ALA A 272 -9.86 3.32 -7.07
C ALA A 272 -9.78 1.84 -6.78
N ARG A 273 -9.33 1.46 -5.57
CA ARG A 273 -9.14 0.07 -5.17
C ARG A 273 -9.41 -0.13 -3.69
N ILE A 274 -10.01 -1.26 -3.39
CA ILE A 274 -10.28 -1.74 -2.03
C ILE A 274 -9.60 -3.09 -1.90
N ALA A 275 -8.76 -3.28 -0.88
CA ALA A 275 -7.97 -4.51 -0.74
C ALA A 275 -8.81 -5.76 -0.45
N HIS A 276 -10.06 -5.61 0.04
CA HIS A 276 -10.94 -6.72 0.48
C HIS A 276 -10.26 -7.72 1.44
N SER A 277 -9.18 -7.29 2.08
CA SER A 277 -8.42 -8.06 3.06
C SER A 277 -8.03 -7.16 4.21
N VAL A 278 -8.20 -7.64 5.43
CA VAL A 278 -7.84 -6.92 6.65
C VAL A 278 -6.46 -7.39 7.12
N ASP A 279 -5.55 -6.45 7.32
CA ASP A 279 -4.27 -6.72 7.96
C ASP A 279 -4.51 -7.10 9.44
N VAL A 280 -4.11 -8.31 9.80
CA VAL A 280 -4.35 -8.89 11.14
C VAL A 280 -3.61 -8.13 12.24
N LYS A 281 -2.47 -7.49 11.93
CA LYS A 281 -1.66 -6.76 12.91
C LYS A 281 -2.27 -5.41 13.24
N THR A 282 -2.71 -4.69 12.22
CA THR A 282 -3.25 -3.31 12.35
C THR A 282 -4.78 -3.29 12.46
N ARG A 283 -5.47 -4.39 12.12
CA ARG A 283 -6.93 -4.50 11.99
C ARG A 283 -7.52 -3.43 11.07
N THR A 284 -6.79 -3.12 10.00
CA THR A 284 -7.21 -2.16 8.99
C THR A 284 -7.25 -2.79 7.61
N MET A 285 -8.13 -2.29 6.76
CA MET A 285 -8.22 -2.63 5.35
C MET A 285 -7.67 -1.47 4.52
N PRO A 286 -6.60 -1.65 3.74
CA PRO A 286 -6.09 -0.62 2.86
C PRO A 286 -7.11 -0.26 1.77
N VAL A 287 -7.36 1.03 1.63
CA VAL A 287 -8.15 1.61 0.53
C VAL A 287 -7.28 2.60 -0.20
N GLU A 288 -7.18 2.45 -1.52
CA GLU A 288 -6.37 3.31 -2.36
C GLU A 288 -7.26 4.31 -3.11
N LEU A 289 -6.95 5.58 -2.95
CA LEU A 289 -7.55 6.67 -3.71
C LEU A 289 -6.56 7.15 -4.78
N GLU A 290 -7.05 7.40 -5.98
CA GLU A 290 -6.28 8.11 -6.99
C GLU A 290 -6.45 9.62 -6.82
N VAL A 291 -5.31 10.30 -6.81
CA VAL A 291 -5.21 11.75 -6.64
C VAL A 291 -4.52 12.34 -7.85
N ASN A 292 -5.18 13.28 -8.53
CA ASN A 292 -4.55 14.05 -9.59
C ASN A 292 -3.64 15.13 -8.99
N ASN A 293 -2.40 15.19 -9.45
CA ASN A 293 -1.38 16.11 -8.98
C ASN A 293 -0.67 16.80 -10.19
N ALA A 294 -1.43 17.13 -11.20
CA ALA A 294 -0.86 17.76 -12.41
C ALA A 294 -0.15 19.11 -12.13
N ASP A 295 -0.52 19.79 -11.05
CA ASP A 295 0.09 21.03 -10.58
C ASP A 295 1.35 20.81 -9.73
N GLY A 296 1.70 19.57 -9.40
CA GLY A 296 2.91 19.19 -8.68
C GLY A 296 2.99 19.65 -7.21
N ARG A 297 1.86 20.09 -6.61
CA ARG A 297 1.85 20.58 -5.22
C ARG A 297 2.00 19.49 -4.18
N LEU A 298 1.47 18.33 -4.46
CA LEU A 298 1.55 17.20 -3.54
C LEU A 298 2.81 16.37 -3.82
N SER A 299 3.41 15.82 -2.77
CA SER A 299 4.58 14.96 -2.87
C SER A 299 4.30 13.59 -2.26
N SER A 300 4.95 12.56 -2.80
CA SER A 300 4.99 11.25 -2.14
C SER A 300 5.59 11.37 -0.74
N GLY A 301 5.09 10.55 0.21
CA GLY A 301 5.49 10.60 1.62
C GLY A 301 4.77 11.66 2.45
N MET A 302 3.84 12.45 1.91
CA MET A 302 2.97 13.31 2.71
C MET A 302 1.88 12.49 3.39
N PHE A 303 1.46 12.93 4.60
CA PHE A 303 0.43 12.28 5.42
C PHE A 303 -0.83 13.17 5.48
N PRO A 304 -1.78 12.96 4.59
CA PRO A 304 -3.06 13.66 4.62
C PRO A 304 -4.03 13.07 5.65
N GLU A 305 -5.00 13.91 6.08
CA GLU A 305 -6.18 13.50 6.81
C GLU A 305 -7.38 13.43 5.87
N VAL A 306 -7.95 12.23 5.73
CA VAL A 306 -9.09 11.96 4.85
C VAL A 306 -10.39 12.08 5.63
N GLN A 307 -11.36 12.81 5.10
CA GLN A 307 -12.71 12.89 5.63
C GLN A 307 -13.49 11.65 5.19
N TRP A 308 -13.64 10.73 6.13
CA TRP A 308 -14.24 9.43 5.87
C TRP A 308 -15.69 9.40 6.34
N ALA A 309 -16.60 9.22 5.41
CA ALA A 309 -18.03 9.11 5.73
C ALA A 309 -18.36 7.71 6.25
N VAL A 310 -18.72 7.60 7.52
CA VAL A 310 -19.21 6.35 8.12
C VAL A 310 -20.74 6.36 8.09
N ARG A 311 -21.30 5.38 7.41
CA ARG A 311 -22.76 5.21 7.29
C ARG A 311 -23.14 3.80 7.70
N ARG A 312 -24.25 3.64 8.43
CA ARG A 312 -24.85 2.34 8.72
C ARG A 312 -25.96 2.05 7.70
N THR A 313 -26.06 0.81 7.28
CA THR A 313 -27.10 0.36 6.32
C THR A 313 -28.47 0.36 6.97
N GLY A 314 -28.55 -0.03 8.24
CA GLY A 314 -29.75 -0.05 9.05
C GLY A 314 -29.84 1.12 10.06
N PRO A 315 -31.04 1.33 10.64
CA PRO A 315 -31.19 2.25 11.76
C PRO A 315 -30.47 1.71 13.00
N SER A 316 -29.82 2.57 13.74
CA SER A 316 -29.21 2.30 15.06
C SER A 316 -29.92 3.09 16.13
N LEU A 317 -29.85 2.60 17.36
CA LEU A 317 -30.43 3.29 18.52
C LEU A 317 -29.43 4.27 19.12
N PHE A 318 -29.90 5.44 19.47
CA PHE A 318 -29.09 6.50 20.06
C PHE A 318 -29.69 6.97 21.39
N VAL A 319 -28.80 7.19 22.34
CA VAL A 319 -29.13 7.75 23.66
C VAL A 319 -28.23 8.95 23.96
N PRO A 320 -28.58 9.88 24.80
CA PRO A 320 -27.67 10.90 25.29
C PRO A 320 -26.43 10.26 25.92
N LEU A 321 -25.25 10.81 25.66
CA LEU A 321 -23.99 10.28 26.23
C LEU A 321 -24.04 10.22 27.76
N SER A 322 -24.75 11.21 28.42
CA SER A 322 -24.96 11.27 29.86
C SER A 322 -25.83 10.14 30.41
N ALA A 323 -26.64 9.46 29.58
CA ALA A 323 -27.49 8.36 29.99
C ALA A 323 -26.74 7.03 30.16
N VAL A 324 -25.55 6.92 29.59
CA VAL A 324 -24.75 5.69 29.65
C VAL A 324 -23.91 5.65 30.91
N VAL A 325 -24.15 4.63 31.73
CA VAL A 325 -23.37 4.34 32.94
C VAL A 325 -22.28 3.32 32.59
N ARG A 326 -21.04 3.60 32.97
CA ARG A 326 -19.93 2.68 32.87
C ARG A 326 -19.38 2.39 34.24
N THR A 327 -19.47 1.14 34.66
CA THR A 327 -18.81 0.62 35.85
C THR A 327 -17.69 -0.33 35.49
N THR A 328 -16.94 -0.82 36.44
CA THR A 328 -15.93 -1.84 36.25
C THR A 328 -16.50 -3.18 35.73
N GLU A 329 -17.78 -3.44 36.01
CA GLU A 329 -18.41 -4.74 35.70
C GLU A 329 -19.29 -4.68 34.44
N ALA A 330 -19.94 -3.53 34.15
CA ALA A 330 -20.91 -3.43 33.06
C ALA A 330 -21.03 -2.01 32.50
N THR A 331 -21.50 -1.93 31.25
CA THR A 331 -22.01 -0.69 30.65
C THR A 331 -23.50 -0.86 30.42
N PHE A 332 -24.29 0.03 31.00
CA PHE A 332 -25.74 -0.05 30.95
C PHE A 332 -26.41 1.31 30.84
N VAL A 333 -27.69 1.28 30.49
CA VAL A 333 -28.60 2.43 30.50
C VAL A 333 -29.73 2.11 31.45
N VAL A 334 -30.19 3.09 32.23
CA VAL A 334 -31.31 2.92 33.14
C VAL A 334 -32.61 3.21 32.38
N ARG A 335 -33.34 2.14 32.02
CA ARG A 335 -34.68 2.26 31.41
C ARG A 335 -35.71 2.45 32.49
N ILE A 336 -36.75 3.24 32.21
CA ILE A 336 -37.87 3.44 33.10
C ILE A 336 -39.09 2.81 32.44
N ARG A 337 -39.69 1.84 33.17
CA ARG A 337 -40.90 1.16 32.72
C ARG A 337 -41.88 1.10 33.84
N ASP A 338 -43.12 1.58 33.61
CA ASP A 338 -44.19 1.63 34.58
C ASP A 338 -43.77 2.32 35.93
N GLY A 339 -42.96 3.38 35.84
CA GLY A 339 -42.44 4.10 36.99
C GLY A 339 -41.31 3.42 37.76
N ASN A 340 -40.80 2.28 37.29
CA ASN A 340 -39.70 1.54 37.89
C ASN A 340 -38.45 1.55 37.01
N THR A 341 -37.30 1.57 37.66
CA THR A 341 -35.99 1.53 36.99
C THR A 341 -35.58 0.11 36.64
N GLU A 342 -34.97 -0.06 35.46
CA GLU A 342 -34.39 -1.32 34.98
C GLU A 342 -33.02 -1.04 34.35
N TRP A 343 -31.99 -1.81 34.70
CA TRP A 343 -30.70 -1.74 34.06
C TRP A 343 -30.70 -2.56 32.79
N VAL A 344 -30.48 -1.93 31.65
CA VAL A 344 -30.34 -2.57 30.36
C VAL A 344 -28.89 -2.52 29.95
N ASN A 345 -28.22 -3.70 29.90
CA ASN A 345 -26.85 -3.78 29.44
C ASN A 345 -26.78 -3.44 27.95
N VAL A 346 -25.83 -2.56 27.59
CA VAL A 346 -25.63 -2.11 26.24
C VAL A 346 -24.16 -2.09 25.88
N GLN A 347 -23.89 -2.26 24.59
CA GLN A 347 -22.58 -1.96 24.00
C GLN A 347 -22.67 -0.57 23.36
N THR A 348 -21.65 0.25 23.57
CA THR A 348 -21.60 1.59 22.98
C THR A 348 -20.89 1.54 21.61
N GLY A 349 -21.49 2.18 20.62
CA GLY A 349 -20.94 2.39 19.28
C GLY A 349 -20.36 3.80 19.10
N GLU A 350 -20.66 4.42 17.95
CA GLU A 350 -20.11 5.71 17.57
C GLU A 350 -20.87 6.89 18.20
N LEU A 351 -20.11 7.98 18.41
CA LEU A 351 -20.65 9.23 18.93
C LEU A 351 -21.18 10.07 17.77
N ASP A 352 -22.41 10.57 17.89
CA ASP A 352 -23.01 11.51 16.96
C ASP A 352 -23.49 12.77 17.72
N GLY A 353 -22.64 13.77 17.75
CA GLY A 353 -22.83 14.99 18.54
C GLY A 353 -22.86 14.71 20.04
N LYS A 354 -24.00 14.95 20.67
CA LYS A 354 -24.25 14.70 22.12
C LYS A 354 -24.85 13.30 22.39
N SER A 355 -25.12 12.52 21.35
CA SER A 355 -25.73 11.18 21.45
C SER A 355 -24.71 10.10 21.08
N ILE A 356 -24.84 8.95 21.70
CA ILE A 356 -24.03 7.78 21.46
C ILE A 356 -24.88 6.63 20.93
N GLU A 357 -24.38 5.93 19.93
CA GLU A 357 -24.98 4.69 19.41
C GLU A 357 -24.94 3.62 20.51
N VAL A 358 -26.04 2.91 20.70
CA VAL A 358 -26.16 1.80 21.66
C VAL A 358 -26.71 0.56 20.96
N ILE A 359 -26.14 -0.59 21.31
CA ILE A 359 -26.53 -1.91 20.82
C ILE A 359 -26.88 -2.75 22.06
N GLY A 360 -28.13 -3.20 22.15
CA GLY A 360 -28.59 -3.99 23.32
C GLY A 360 -30.12 -4.13 23.33
N GLY A 361 -30.67 -4.48 24.49
CA GLY A 361 -32.10 -4.76 24.68
C GLY A 361 -33.00 -3.54 24.75
N LEU A 362 -32.63 -2.39 24.13
CA LEU A 362 -33.44 -1.19 24.02
C LEU A 362 -34.25 -1.18 22.72
N HIS A 363 -35.38 -0.44 22.72
CA HIS A 363 -36.22 -0.23 21.56
C HIS A 363 -36.40 1.28 21.31
N ASP A 364 -36.76 1.61 20.07
CA ASP A 364 -37.10 2.99 19.74
C ASP A 364 -38.28 3.49 20.56
N GLY A 365 -38.13 4.66 21.17
CA GLY A 365 -39.11 5.26 22.02
C GLY A 365 -39.05 4.85 23.50
N ASP A 366 -38.19 3.89 23.90
CA ASP A 366 -37.99 3.56 25.31
C ASP A 366 -37.61 4.81 26.12
N GLU A 367 -38.25 4.98 27.32
CA GLU A 367 -37.87 6.04 28.24
C GLU A 367 -36.70 5.62 29.10
N ILE A 368 -35.65 6.44 29.11
CA ILE A 368 -34.42 6.22 29.86
C ILE A 368 -34.07 7.41 30.73
N ALA A 369 -33.33 7.19 31.80
CA ALA A 369 -32.79 8.29 32.59
C ALA A 369 -31.82 9.12 31.71
N ALA A 370 -32.05 10.42 31.58
CA ALA A 370 -31.23 11.33 30.78
C ALA A 370 -29.81 11.47 31.34
N ARG A 371 -29.66 11.26 32.64
CA ARG A 371 -28.38 11.11 33.33
C ARG A 371 -28.42 9.80 34.11
N GLY A 372 -27.62 8.82 33.62
CA GLY A 372 -27.47 7.54 34.28
C GLY A 372 -26.59 7.66 35.53
N THR A 373 -27.01 7.03 36.60
CA THR A 373 -26.21 6.84 37.81
C THR A 373 -26.42 5.42 38.34
N ASP A 374 -25.42 4.87 39.00
CA ASP A 374 -25.50 3.57 39.68
C ASP A 374 -26.33 3.57 40.96
N GLU A 375 -26.71 4.76 41.44
CA GLU A 375 -27.64 4.96 42.56
C GLU A 375 -29.08 4.56 42.18
N LEU A 376 -29.44 4.65 40.90
CA LEU A 376 -30.75 4.22 40.38
C LEU A 376 -30.78 2.70 40.23
N ARG A 377 -30.90 1.99 41.37
CA ARG A 377 -30.90 0.50 41.36
C ARG A 377 -32.14 -0.05 40.66
N PRO A 378 -32.07 -1.25 40.07
CA PRO A 378 -33.23 -1.90 39.46
C PRO A 378 -34.37 -2.06 40.44
N GLY A 379 -35.62 -1.74 40.01
CA GLY A 379 -36.82 -1.80 40.82
C GLY A 379 -37.07 -0.57 41.69
N THR A 380 -36.27 0.48 41.60
CA THR A 380 -36.52 1.74 42.30
C THR A 380 -37.69 2.48 41.65
N HIS A 381 -38.70 2.84 42.43
CA HIS A 381 -39.82 3.66 41.96
C HIS A 381 -39.38 5.11 41.80
N VAL A 382 -39.61 5.71 40.61
CA VAL A 382 -39.18 7.09 40.30
C VAL A 382 -40.32 7.91 39.70
N VAL A 383 -40.28 9.19 39.92
CA VAL A 383 -41.17 10.16 39.25
C VAL A 383 -40.42 10.73 38.06
N THR A 384 -41.00 10.60 36.88
CA THR A 384 -40.37 11.05 35.64
C THR A 384 -40.66 12.48 35.33
N LYS A 385 -39.65 13.25 34.91
CA LYS A 385 -39.76 14.60 34.36
C LYS A 385 -39.16 14.61 32.97
N GLN A 386 -39.96 14.88 31.94
CA GLN A 386 -39.47 14.96 30.55
C GLN A 386 -38.61 16.19 30.36
N ILE A 387 -37.43 16.00 29.77
CA ILE A 387 -36.63 17.12 29.26
C ILE A 387 -37.22 17.50 27.90
N PRO A 388 -37.51 18.80 27.63
CA PRO A 388 -37.90 19.25 26.30
C PRO A 388 -36.80 18.88 25.30
N ALA A 389 -37.17 18.29 24.19
CA ALA A 389 -36.21 18.01 23.09
C ALA A 389 -35.60 19.35 22.64
N GLU A 390 -34.30 19.55 22.90
CA GLU A 390 -33.55 20.69 22.37
C GLU A 390 -33.71 20.69 20.86
N THR A 391 -34.38 21.71 20.34
CA THR A 391 -34.51 21.96 18.89
C THR A 391 -33.11 22.01 18.29
N GLN A 392 -32.77 21.01 17.50
CA GLN A 392 -31.51 20.99 16.75
C GLN A 392 -31.52 22.14 15.74
N THR A 393 -30.98 23.30 16.15
CA THR A 393 -30.69 24.39 15.22
C THR A 393 -29.56 23.94 14.31
N ARG A 394 -29.94 23.65 13.06
CA ARG A 394 -28.96 23.55 11.93
C ARG A 394 -28.20 24.88 11.87
N LYS A 395 -26.91 24.82 12.00
CA LYS A 395 -25.98 25.79 11.46
C LYS A 395 -24.94 25.07 10.58
#